data_8f0b073001fe135f1911e97d5e1ba067
#
_entry.id   8f0b073001fe135f1911e97d5e1ba067
#
_cell.length_a   1.000
_cell.length_b   1.000
_cell.length_c   1.000
_cell.angle_alpha   90.00
_cell.angle_beta   90.00
_cell.angle_gamma   90.00
#
_symmetry.space_group_name_H-M   'P 1'
#
loop_
_entity.id
_entity.type
_entity.pdbx_description
1 polymer ?
#
loop_
_entity_poly.entity_id
_entity_poly.type
_entity_poly.pdbx_seq_one_letter_code
_entity_poly.pdbx_strand_id
1 'polypeptide(L)'
;MKKERLKYLFAGMVALCVAGCSKEPAKEAEGQATAIRKDAVPEVQTIAVTPTVFAYDLVGNGKVEAGEYVDMRFTSSAGAVIDRILVRNGQQVSAGQTLAELDRFKLENALTTARNSLERSQLDLADALIGQGYDPEKMSEIPDEVMRLARLRSGVAQAEVQLREAERALSDATLRAPFAGVVANLSQKAGNTPDGSKAFCRIISTGGMNVKFSVLESELPLINVGDAVEVKPFSAETVYSGKVLSINPIVDTNGMVEVCATVNNTRGLYDGMNVRVNVKRNVEQAIVVPKSSVVLRSGGRKVVFTHENGKAIWNYVTTGLENMDEYVITDGLADGQEVIYTGNLNLAHESPVKVISSTNGKVSD
;
A
#
# COMPACT_ATOMS: atom_id res chain seq x y z
N MET A 1 44.24 33.08 1.98
CA MET A 1 45.09 34.03 1.26
C MET A 1 44.24 35.02 0.52
N LYS A 2 44.47 36.28 0.86
CA LYS A 2 44.22 37.55 0.17
C LYS A 2 42.77 37.91 -0.06
N LYS A 3 42.22 38.81 0.76
CA LYS A 3 42.39 40.27 0.88
C LYS A 3 41.51 41.01 -0.12
N GLU A 4 40.62 41.77 0.37
CA GLU A 4 40.61 43.13 0.93
C GLU A 4 40.14 44.17 -0.09
N ARG A 5 39.24 45.00 0.43
CA ARG A 5 39.14 46.47 0.29
C ARG A 5 38.60 47.05 -1.02
N LEU A 6 37.60 47.85 -0.92
CA LEU A 6 37.80 49.28 -1.07
C LEU A 6 36.59 50.07 -0.55
N LYS A 7 36.92 50.96 0.38
CA LYS A 7 36.14 52.04 1.00
C LYS A 7 36.25 53.32 0.16
N TYR A 8 35.47 54.30 0.60
CA TYR A 8 35.56 55.80 0.40
C TYR A 8 34.75 56.30 -0.81
N LEU A 9 34.00 57.29 -0.71
CA LEU A 9 33.82 58.56 -0.01
C LEU A 9 33.27 59.55 -1.05
N PHE A 10 32.25 60.26 -0.81
CA PHE A 10 32.30 61.71 -0.98
C PHE A 10 31.07 62.37 -0.34
N ALA A 11 31.41 63.35 0.48
CA ALA A 11 30.58 64.25 1.22
C ALA A 11 30.34 65.53 0.44
N GLY A 12 29.24 66.21 0.73
CA GLY A 12 29.25 67.67 0.75
C GLY A 12 28.50 68.35 -0.38
N MET A 13 27.46 69.06 -0.09
CA MET A 13 27.48 70.51 -0.11
C MET A 13 26.09 71.12 0.16
N VAL A 14 26.06 71.88 1.21
CA VAL A 14 25.02 72.83 1.65
C VAL A 14 24.93 74.01 0.72
N ALA A 15 23.72 74.47 0.37
CA ALA A 15 23.50 75.91 0.06
C ALA A 15 22.05 76.30 0.42
N LEU A 16 21.95 77.14 1.36
CA LEU A 16 20.76 77.96 1.77
C LEU A 16 20.42 78.96 0.66
N CYS A 17 19.10 79.17 0.44
CA CYS A 17 18.56 80.48 0.08
C CYS A 17 17.15 80.65 0.66
N VAL A 18 17.03 81.68 1.47
CA VAL A 18 15.79 82.20 2.09
C VAL A 18 15.21 83.21 1.12
N ALA A 19 13.92 83.30 0.96
CA ALA A 19 13.02 84.43 1.04
C ALA A 19 11.81 84.31 0.14
N GLY A 20 10.66 84.69 0.74
CA GLY A 20 9.57 85.27 -0.01
C GLY A 20 8.19 84.86 0.47
N CYS A 21 7.63 85.58 1.43
CA CYS A 21 6.23 85.54 1.84
C CYS A 21 5.25 85.92 0.70
N SER A 22 4.13 85.23 0.55
CA SER A 22 2.83 85.90 0.42
C SER A 22 1.70 84.91 0.75
N LYS A 23 0.85 85.40 1.63
CA LYS A 23 -0.41 84.74 2.06
C LYS A 23 -1.46 84.84 0.97
N GLU A 24 -2.14 83.70 0.71
CA GLU A 24 -3.57 83.68 0.40
C GLU A 24 -4.16 82.36 0.88
N PRO A 25 -5.38 82.34 1.46
CA PRO A 25 -5.95 81.14 2.08
C PRO A 25 -6.61 80.28 1.02
N ALA A 26 -6.05 79.14 0.76
CA ALA A 26 -6.73 78.09 0.00
C ALA A 26 -7.76 77.38 0.90
N LYS A 27 -8.96 77.37 0.42
CA LYS A 27 -10.12 76.65 0.97
C LYS A 27 -9.78 75.24 1.33
N GLU A 28 -10.15 74.85 2.54
CA GLU A 28 -10.24 73.44 3.00
C GLU A 28 -11.13 72.68 2.02
N ALA A 29 -10.51 71.76 1.26
CA ALA A 29 -11.25 70.70 0.62
C ALA A 29 -11.59 69.69 1.74
N GLU A 30 -12.83 69.75 2.20
CA GLU A 30 -13.44 68.71 3.00
C GLU A 30 -13.23 67.38 2.27
N GLY A 31 -12.39 66.54 2.84
CA GLY A 31 -12.30 65.16 2.46
C GLY A 31 -13.65 64.53 2.64
N GLN A 32 -14.29 64.14 1.53
CA GLN A 32 -15.40 63.26 1.55
C GLN A 32 -14.97 61.96 2.24
N ALA A 33 -15.21 61.93 3.56
CA ALA A 33 -15.32 60.67 4.27
C ALA A 33 -16.37 59.85 3.52
N THR A 34 -15.97 58.80 2.85
CA THR A 34 -16.83 57.85 2.26
C THR A 34 -17.76 57.35 3.38
N ALA A 35 -18.95 57.91 3.42
CA ALA A 35 -19.98 57.45 4.36
C ALA A 35 -20.15 55.95 4.10
N ILE A 36 -19.68 55.16 5.03
CA ILE A 36 -20.02 53.74 5.12
C ILE A 36 -21.53 53.72 5.14
N ARG A 37 -22.13 53.26 4.04
CA ARG A 37 -23.59 53.04 3.95
C ARG A 37 -23.99 52.12 5.08
N LYS A 38 -24.53 52.70 6.14
CA LYS A 38 -24.93 52.03 7.36
C LYS A 38 -26.19 51.17 7.24
N ASP A 39 -26.80 51.09 6.06
CA ASP A 39 -28.15 50.52 5.87
C ASP A 39 -28.29 49.50 4.73
N ALA A 40 -27.20 48.99 4.17
CA ALA A 40 -27.33 47.90 3.21
C ALA A 40 -27.40 46.58 3.98
N VAL A 41 -28.58 45.96 4.04
CA VAL A 41 -28.75 44.61 4.58
C VAL A 41 -27.88 43.65 3.77
N PRO A 42 -26.94 42.92 4.41
CA PRO A 42 -26.06 42.02 3.71
C PRO A 42 -26.83 40.97 2.90
N GLU A 43 -26.47 40.81 1.64
CA GLU A 43 -27.03 39.77 0.79
C GLU A 43 -26.24 38.47 1.03
N VAL A 44 -26.96 37.37 1.24
CA VAL A 44 -26.41 36.07 1.59
C VAL A 44 -27.01 34.98 0.71
N GLN A 45 -26.27 33.90 0.57
CA GLN A 45 -26.76 32.65 -0.02
C GLN A 45 -26.87 31.58 1.06
N THR A 46 -27.94 30.82 1.02
CA THR A 46 -28.23 29.77 1.99
C THR A 46 -28.33 28.40 1.34
N ILE A 47 -28.04 27.39 2.13
CA ILE A 47 -28.24 25.99 1.79
C ILE A 47 -28.98 25.33 2.94
N ALA A 48 -30.06 24.60 2.63
CA ALA A 48 -30.76 23.80 3.63
C ALA A 48 -29.94 22.53 3.88
N VAL A 49 -29.48 22.31 5.11
CA VAL A 49 -28.72 21.13 5.47
C VAL A 49 -29.67 20.00 5.82
N THR A 50 -29.48 18.88 5.15
CA THR A 50 -30.19 17.63 5.41
C THR A 50 -29.18 16.50 5.55
N PRO A 51 -29.48 15.48 6.33
CA PRO A 51 -28.62 14.31 6.40
C PRO A 51 -28.36 13.73 5.01
N THR A 52 -27.10 13.65 4.62
CA THR A 52 -26.70 13.19 3.29
C THR A 52 -25.54 12.20 3.43
N VAL A 53 -25.19 11.56 2.32
CA VAL A 53 -24.00 10.70 2.24
C VAL A 53 -22.78 11.59 2.02
N PHE A 54 -21.86 11.57 2.98
CA PHE A 54 -20.56 12.23 2.87
C PHE A 54 -19.53 11.27 2.29
N ALA A 55 -19.00 11.59 1.12
CA ALA A 55 -17.92 10.82 0.52
C ALA A 55 -16.57 11.30 1.09
N TYR A 56 -15.87 10.38 1.74
CA TYR A 56 -14.54 10.62 2.28
C TYR A 56 -13.52 9.79 1.52
N ASP A 57 -12.49 10.45 1.03
CA ASP A 57 -11.39 9.85 0.30
C ASP A 57 -10.14 9.88 1.17
N LEU A 58 -9.69 8.68 1.58
CA LEU A 58 -8.43 8.53 2.28
C LEU A 58 -7.35 8.19 1.26
N VAL A 59 -6.40 9.09 1.10
CA VAL A 59 -5.33 8.97 0.10
C VAL A 59 -4.03 8.54 0.77
N GLY A 60 -3.48 7.40 0.34
CA GLY A 60 -2.19 6.89 0.79
C GLY A 60 -1.26 6.58 -0.38
N ASN A 61 0.01 6.42 -0.08
CA ASN A 61 0.99 5.88 -1.01
C ASN A 61 1.21 4.41 -0.69
N GLY A 62 1.26 3.58 -1.70
CA GLY A 62 1.42 2.15 -1.57
C GLY A 62 2.39 1.55 -2.57
N LYS A 63 2.60 0.26 -2.43
CA LYS A 63 3.43 -0.55 -3.31
C LYS A 63 2.66 -1.78 -3.74
N VAL A 64 2.75 -2.08 -5.03
CA VAL A 64 2.20 -3.31 -5.59
C VAL A 64 3.08 -4.47 -5.18
N GLU A 65 2.47 -5.54 -4.70
CA GLU A 65 3.13 -6.81 -4.41
C GLU A 65 2.37 -7.95 -5.10
N ALA A 66 3.13 -8.94 -5.56
CA ALA A 66 2.51 -10.16 -6.06
C ALA A 66 1.70 -10.83 -4.95
N GLY A 67 0.48 -11.29 -5.26
CA GLY A 67 -0.38 -12.01 -4.30
C GLY A 67 0.25 -13.32 -3.85
N GLU A 68 0.97 -13.98 -4.75
CA GLU A 68 1.72 -15.20 -4.48
C GLU A 68 3.01 -15.19 -5.31
N TYR A 69 4.14 -15.49 -4.66
CA TYR A 69 5.41 -15.69 -5.34
C TYR A 69 6.27 -16.71 -4.58
N VAL A 70 7.24 -17.28 -5.27
CA VAL A 70 8.23 -18.16 -4.68
C VAL A 70 9.62 -17.87 -5.24
N ASP A 71 10.59 -17.80 -4.35
CA ASP A 71 12.00 -17.71 -4.70
C ASP A 71 12.57 -19.12 -4.89
N MET A 72 12.78 -19.49 -6.14
CA MET A 72 13.29 -20.80 -6.55
C MET A 72 14.78 -20.90 -6.24
N ARG A 73 15.19 -22.00 -5.63
CA ARG A 73 16.58 -22.29 -5.29
C ARG A 73 16.86 -23.75 -5.53
N PHE A 74 18.08 -24.06 -5.92
CA PHE A 74 18.58 -25.44 -5.82
C PHE A 74 18.87 -25.76 -4.35
N THR A 75 18.17 -26.74 -3.80
CA THR A 75 18.27 -27.13 -2.38
C THR A 75 19.61 -27.75 -2.07
N SER A 76 20.15 -28.53 -3.02
CA SER A 76 21.49 -29.12 -2.96
C SER A 76 22.07 -29.15 -4.36
N SER A 77 23.30 -28.68 -4.52
CA SER A 77 24.00 -28.79 -5.80
C SER A 77 25.01 -29.97 -5.81
N ALA A 78 25.36 -30.51 -4.63
CA ALA A 78 26.40 -31.50 -4.48
C ALA A 78 27.70 -31.20 -5.30
N GLY A 79 27.97 -29.89 -5.53
CA GLY A 79 29.05 -29.41 -6.39
C GLY A 79 28.77 -29.52 -7.89
N ALA A 80 27.55 -29.87 -8.30
CA ALA A 80 27.17 -29.91 -9.71
C ALA A 80 27.01 -28.48 -10.27
N VAL A 81 27.27 -28.31 -11.56
CA VAL A 81 27.08 -27.08 -12.29
C VAL A 81 25.68 -27.06 -12.91
N ILE A 82 25.17 -25.87 -13.18
CA ILE A 82 23.93 -25.70 -13.96
C ILE A 82 24.23 -26.14 -15.40
N ASP A 83 23.64 -27.22 -15.84
CA ASP A 83 23.80 -27.73 -17.19
C ASP A 83 23.00 -26.89 -18.17
N ARG A 84 21.73 -26.72 -17.90
CA ARG A 84 20.79 -26.00 -18.79
C ARG A 84 19.84 -25.12 -18.05
N ILE A 85 19.56 -23.94 -18.65
CA ILE A 85 18.49 -23.03 -18.23
C ILE A 85 17.47 -23.00 -19.37
N LEU A 86 16.24 -23.39 -19.09
CA LEU A 86 15.17 -23.59 -20.08
C LEU A 86 14.18 -22.43 -20.13
N VAL A 87 14.40 -21.40 -19.30
CA VAL A 87 13.51 -20.25 -19.19
C VAL A 87 14.29 -18.94 -19.20
N ARG A 88 13.58 -17.83 -19.38
CA ARG A 88 14.14 -16.46 -19.36
C ARG A 88 13.23 -15.52 -18.57
N ASN A 89 13.78 -14.40 -18.11
CA ASN A 89 12.99 -13.36 -17.44
C ASN A 89 11.81 -12.90 -18.30
N GLY A 90 10.64 -12.76 -17.68
CA GLY A 90 9.38 -12.39 -18.35
C GLY A 90 8.65 -13.55 -19.03
N GLN A 91 9.21 -14.76 -19.05
CA GLN A 91 8.55 -15.93 -19.64
C GLN A 91 7.45 -16.47 -18.73
N GLN A 92 6.29 -16.76 -19.31
CA GLN A 92 5.24 -17.51 -18.62
C GLN A 92 5.61 -18.99 -18.53
N VAL A 93 5.33 -19.58 -17.38
CA VAL A 93 5.56 -21.02 -17.08
C VAL A 93 4.33 -21.64 -16.47
N SER A 94 4.15 -22.94 -16.72
CA SER A 94 3.08 -23.75 -16.12
C SER A 94 3.56 -24.45 -14.87
N ALA A 95 2.65 -24.85 -13.98
CA ALA A 95 2.97 -25.72 -12.84
C ALA A 95 3.68 -26.99 -13.31
N GLY A 96 4.77 -27.39 -12.62
CA GLY A 96 5.61 -28.54 -12.96
C GLY A 96 6.58 -28.33 -14.11
N GLN A 97 6.53 -27.19 -14.83
CA GLN A 97 7.45 -26.92 -15.94
C GLN A 97 8.89 -26.82 -15.43
N THR A 98 9.82 -27.49 -16.13
CA THR A 98 11.24 -27.45 -15.82
C THR A 98 11.82 -26.07 -16.15
N LEU A 99 12.52 -25.47 -15.17
CA LEU A 99 13.14 -24.15 -15.27
C LEU A 99 14.64 -24.28 -15.59
N ALA A 100 15.31 -25.18 -14.90
CA ALA A 100 16.73 -25.44 -15.07
C ALA A 100 17.08 -26.86 -14.60
N GLU A 101 18.21 -27.33 -15.06
CA GLU A 101 18.76 -28.64 -14.70
C GLU A 101 20.25 -28.52 -14.32
N LEU A 102 20.66 -29.24 -13.28
CA LEU A 102 22.06 -29.44 -12.95
C LEU A 102 22.65 -30.57 -13.78
N ASP A 103 23.98 -30.61 -13.89
CA ASP A 103 24.69 -31.77 -14.36
C ASP A 103 24.37 -32.99 -13.48
N ARG A 104 23.74 -33.98 -14.07
CA ARG A 104 23.19 -35.15 -13.38
C ARG A 104 24.13 -36.32 -13.30
N PHE A 105 25.28 -36.29 -14.01
CA PHE A 105 26.15 -37.45 -14.16
C PHE A 105 26.58 -38.06 -12.81
N LYS A 106 27.02 -37.20 -11.87
CA LYS A 106 27.46 -37.70 -10.54
C LYS A 106 26.27 -38.21 -9.71
N LEU A 107 25.11 -37.61 -9.85
CA LEU A 107 23.87 -37.98 -9.11
C LEU A 107 23.29 -39.30 -9.64
N GLU A 108 23.32 -39.52 -10.95
CA GLU A 108 22.93 -40.80 -11.59
C GLU A 108 23.85 -41.95 -11.20
N ASN A 109 25.16 -41.68 -11.13
CA ASN A 109 26.14 -42.64 -10.64
C ASN A 109 25.90 -42.96 -9.14
N ALA A 110 25.63 -41.96 -8.31
CA ALA A 110 25.31 -42.14 -6.90
C ALA A 110 24.03 -42.97 -6.70
N LEU A 111 23.01 -42.71 -7.51
CA LEU A 111 21.76 -43.50 -7.52
C LEU A 111 22.00 -44.93 -7.90
N THR A 112 22.82 -45.18 -8.96
CA THR A 112 23.19 -46.52 -9.39
C THR A 112 23.95 -47.25 -8.29
N THR A 113 24.89 -46.58 -7.62
CA THR A 113 25.66 -47.16 -6.51
C THR A 113 24.73 -47.50 -5.33
N ALA A 114 23.78 -46.63 -4.98
CA ALA A 114 22.85 -46.89 -3.90
C ALA A 114 21.89 -48.08 -4.23
N ARG A 115 21.46 -48.22 -5.48
CA ARG A 115 20.65 -49.36 -5.95
C ARG A 115 21.43 -50.68 -5.81
N ASN A 116 22.67 -50.69 -6.30
CA ASN A 116 23.52 -51.87 -6.18
C ASN A 116 23.81 -52.25 -4.72
N SER A 117 23.97 -51.25 -3.84
CA SER A 117 24.12 -51.45 -2.39
C SER A 117 22.90 -52.06 -1.76
N LEU A 118 21.68 -51.58 -2.15
CA LEU A 118 20.44 -52.17 -1.66
C LEU A 118 20.24 -53.59 -2.13
N GLU A 119 20.50 -53.88 -3.41
CA GLU A 119 20.44 -55.25 -3.97
C GLU A 119 21.35 -56.20 -3.22
N ARG A 120 22.64 -55.81 -2.98
CA ARG A 120 23.57 -56.58 -2.18
C ARG A 120 23.05 -56.81 -0.76
N SER A 121 22.55 -55.78 -0.09
CA SER A 121 22.02 -55.94 1.27
C SER A 121 20.76 -56.79 1.31
N GLN A 122 19.96 -56.85 0.25
CA GLN A 122 18.83 -57.79 0.12
C GLN A 122 19.28 -59.22 -0.02
N LEU A 123 20.37 -59.48 -0.76
CA LEU A 123 20.98 -60.81 -0.82
C LEU A 123 21.51 -61.24 0.55
N ASP A 124 22.23 -60.34 1.24
CA ASP A 124 22.73 -60.60 2.59
C ASP A 124 21.58 -60.86 3.59
N LEU A 125 20.42 -60.22 3.40
CA LEU A 125 19.21 -60.47 4.19
C LEU A 125 18.66 -61.89 3.92
N ALA A 126 18.57 -62.29 2.65
CA ALA A 126 18.11 -63.61 2.27
C ALA A 126 19.05 -64.69 2.87
N ASP A 127 20.35 -64.52 2.74
CA ASP A 127 21.35 -65.42 3.33
C ASP A 127 21.22 -65.52 4.86
N ALA A 128 21.03 -64.36 5.54
CA ALA A 128 20.82 -64.35 6.98
C ALA A 128 19.57 -65.10 7.44
N LEU A 129 18.47 -65.02 6.66
CA LEU A 129 17.22 -65.71 6.93
C LEU A 129 17.37 -67.22 6.67
N ILE A 130 17.97 -67.63 5.54
CA ILE A 130 18.29 -69.02 5.22
C ILE A 130 19.16 -69.63 6.32
N GLY A 131 20.21 -68.92 6.77
CA GLY A 131 21.07 -69.34 7.86
C GLY A 131 20.36 -69.55 9.21
N GLN A 132 19.16 -69.00 9.39
CA GLN A 132 18.28 -69.18 10.54
C GLN A 132 17.16 -70.17 10.30
N GLY A 133 17.11 -70.83 9.14
CA GLY A 133 16.13 -71.84 8.76
C GLY A 133 14.83 -71.32 8.24
N TYR A 134 14.75 -70.03 7.84
CA TYR A 134 13.58 -69.40 7.25
C TYR A 134 13.69 -69.32 5.72
N ASP A 135 12.56 -69.44 5.04
CA ASP A 135 12.47 -69.26 3.59
C ASP A 135 12.26 -67.79 3.28
N PRO A 136 13.21 -67.12 2.56
CA PRO A 136 13.07 -65.71 2.19
C PRO A 136 11.89 -65.38 1.30
N GLU A 137 11.33 -66.38 0.58
CA GLU A 137 10.13 -66.18 -0.26
C GLU A 137 8.84 -66.18 0.56
N LYS A 138 8.88 -66.66 1.82
CA LYS A 138 7.74 -66.72 2.75
C LYS A 138 7.86 -65.71 3.88
N MET A 139 8.05 -64.45 3.55
CA MET A 139 8.28 -63.36 4.53
C MET A 139 7.18 -63.26 5.60
N SER A 140 5.95 -63.60 5.28
CA SER A 140 4.81 -63.56 6.21
C SER A 140 4.85 -64.64 7.33
N GLU A 141 5.66 -65.67 7.17
CA GLU A 141 5.82 -66.75 8.14
C GLU A 141 6.98 -66.46 9.12
N ILE A 142 7.77 -65.40 8.90
CA ILE A 142 8.93 -65.04 9.69
C ILE A 142 8.50 -64.17 10.88
N PRO A 143 8.86 -64.51 12.11
CA PRO A 143 8.55 -63.69 13.26
C PRO A 143 9.18 -62.27 13.14
N ASP A 144 8.45 -61.25 13.51
CA ASP A 144 8.82 -59.84 13.37
C ASP A 144 10.19 -59.53 13.99
N GLU A 145 10.49 -60.14 15.14
CA GLU A 145 11.78 -59.94 15.84
C GLU A 145 12.93 -60.52 15.04
N VAL A 146 12.78 -61.69 14.43
CA VAL A 146 13.78 -62.31 13.56
C VAL A 146 14.02 -61.47 12.31
N MET A 147 12.93 -61.04 11.68
CA MET A 147 13.01 -60.16 10.52
C MET A 147 13.70 -58.86 10.85
N ARG A 148 13.36 -58.22 11.98
CA ARG A 148 14.00 -56.98 12.45
C ARG A 148 15.49 -57.13 12.64
N LEU A 149 15.95 -58.20 13.31
CA LEU A 149 17.36 -58.49 13.53
C LEU A 149 18.08 -58.81 12.22
N ALA A 150 17.49 -59.58 11.33
CA ALA A 150 18.04 -59.92 10.03
C ALA A 150 18.22 -58.66 9.16
N ARG A 151 17.22 -57.76 9.11
CA ARG A 151 17.31 -56.47 8.39
C ARG A 151 18.40 -55.56 8.95
N LEU A 152 18.58 -55.53 10.28
CA LEU A 152 19.68 -54.76 10.89
C LEU A 152 21.04 -55.33 10.51
N ARG A 153 21.22 -56.65 10.57
CA ARG A 153 22.52 -57.32 10.27
C ARG A 153 22.90 -57.21 8.80
N SER A 154 21.96 -57.35 7.89
CA SER A 154 22.17 -57.24 6.45
C SER A 154 22.39 -55.79 5.96
N GLY A 155 22.04 -54.77 6.79
CA GLY A 155 22.16 -53.38 6.40
C GLY A 155 21.09 -52.88 5.42
N VAL A 156 20.04 -53.67 5.14
CA VAL A 156 18.96 -53.28 4.21
C VAL A 156 18.34 -51.96 4.60
N ALA A 157 18.06 -51.74 5.90
CA ALA A 157 17.46 -50.49 6.36
C ALA A 157 18.34 -49.28 6.02
N GLN A 158 19.65 -49.39 6.17
CA GLN A 158 20.59 -48.33 5.84
C GLN A 158 20.67 -48.10 4.31
N ALA A 159 20.70 -49.17 3.52
CA ALA A 159 20.75 -49.11 2.06
C ALA A 159 19.45 -48.48 1.47
N GLU A 160 18.29 -48.77 2.05
CA GLU A 160 17.01 -48.12 1.70
C GLU A 160 17.02 -46.61 1.94
N VAL A 161 17.64 -46.15 3.05
CA VAL A 161 17.80 -44.71 3.33
C VAL A 161 18.72 -44.08 2.28
N GLN A 162 19.86 -44.70 2.00
CA GLN A 162 20.80 -44.21 0.98
C GLN A 162 20.18 -44.13 -0.41
N LEU A 163 19.36 -45.10 -0.79
CA LEU A 163 18.63 -45.06 -2.06
C LEU A 163 17.68 -43.86 -2.11
N ARG A 164 16.85 -43.68 -1.07
CA ARG A 164 15.92 -42.50 -1.01
C ARG A 164 16.66 -41.18 -1.06
N GLU A 165 17.79 -41.08 -0.39
CA GLU A 165 18.65 -39.88 -0.44
C GLU A 165 19.20 -39.61 -1.84
N ALA A 166 19.69 -40.65 -2.54
CA ALA A 166 20.17 -40.51 -3.91
C ALA A 166 19.04 -40.18 -4.91
N GLU A 167 17.87 -40.77 -4.76
CA GLU A 167 16.68 -40.46 -5.57
C GLU A 167 16.24 -39.02 -5.37
N ARG A 168 16.20 -38.56 -4.12
CA ARG A 168 15.86 -37.14 -3.82
C ARG A 168 16.88 -36.19 -4.38
N ALA A 169 18.19 -36.46 -4.21
CA ALA A 169 19.24 -35.62 -4.75
C ALA A 169 19.15 -35.49 -6.28
N LEU A 170 18.83 -36.59 -6.98
CA LEU A 170 18.61 -36.57 -8.42
C LEU A 170 17.35 -35.80 -8.82
N SER A 171 16.27 -35.95 -8.05
CA SER A 171 15.04 -35.17 -8.27
C SER A 171 15.29 -33.67 -8.07
N ASP A 172 16.02 -33.30 -7.01
CA ASP A 172 16.33 -31.90 -6.66
C ASP A 172 17.30 -31.24 -7.67
N ALA A 173 17.98 -32.05 -8.53
CA ALA A 173 18.79 -31.55 -9.64
C ALA A 173 17.96 -30.91 -10.76
N THR A 174 16.63 -31.08 -10.76
CA THR A 174 15.71 -30.47 -11.72
C THR A 174 14.82 -29.47 -11.02
N LEU A 175 15.03 -28.21 -11.31
CA LEU A 175 14.23 -27.12 -10.74
C LEU A 175 12.92 -26.98 -11.53
N ARG A 176 11.77 -27.11 -10.86
CA ARG A 176 10.44 -27.04 -11.47
C ARG A 176 9.59 -25.95 -10.82
N ALA A 177 8.76 -25.28 -11.65
CA ALA A 177 7.81 -24.28 -11.17
C ALA A 177 6.72 -24.95 -10.30
N PRO A 178 6.46 -24.47 -9.07
CA PRO A 178 5.44 -25.06 -8.19
C PRO A 178 4.01 -24.71 -8.64
N PHE A 179 3.83 -23.57 -9.28
CA PHE A 179 2.56 -23.10 -9.84
C PHE A 179 2.80 -22.34 -11.16
N ALA A 180 1.71 -22.03 -11.87
CA ALA A 180 1.76 -21.26 -13.10
C ALA A 180 2.03 -19.78 -12.80
N GLY A 181 2.99 -19.17 -13.50
CA GLY A 181 3.39 -17.79 -13.24
C GLY A 181 4.35 -17.23 -14.26
N VAL A 182 5.00 -16.13 -13.92
CA VAL A 182 6.00 -15.44 -14.73
C VAL A 182 7.36 -15.51 -14.03
N VAL A 183 8.40 -15.87 -14.78
CA VAL A 183 9.79 -15.91 -14.29
C VAL A 183 10.33 -14.48 -14.14
N ALA A 184 10.85 -14.17 -12.97
CA ALA A 184 11.53 -12.92 -12.66
C ALA A 184 12.85 -13.15 -11.95
N ASN A 185 13.75 -12.16 -11.98
CA ASN A 185 15.02 -12.14 -11.24
C ASN A 185 15.93 -13.35 -11.51
N LEU A 186 15.89 -13.91 -12.72
CA LEU A 186 16.83 -14.95 -13.14
C LEU A 186 18.21 -14.32 -13.30
N SER A 187 19.13 -14.66 -12.39
CA SER A 187 20.46 -14.05 -12.32
C SER A 187 21.60 -15.02 -12.54
N GLN A 188 21.36 -16.33 -12.42
CA GLN A 188 22.38 -17.37 -12.56
C GLN A 188 22.54 -17.81 -14.02
N LYS A 189 23.68 -18.39 -14.35
CA LYS A 189 24.05 -18.77 -15.71
C LYS A 189 24.45 -20.26 -15.77
N ALA A 190 24.16 -20.90 -16.91
CA ALA A 190 24.65 -22.23 -17.21
C ALA A 190 26.18 -22.28 -17.20
N GLY A 191 26.74 -23.42 -16.81
CA GLY A 191 28.16 -23.65 -16.63
C GLY A 191 28.72 -23.24 -15.26
N ASN A 192 27.92 -22.54 -14.42
CA ASN A 192 28.34 -22.16 -13.06
C ASN A 192 27.70 -23.07 -12.01
N THR A 193 28.39 -23.22 -10.88
CA THR A 193 27.79 -23.84 -9.69
C THR A 193 26.69 -22.92 -9.15
N PRO A 194 25.51 -23.47 -8.76
CA PRO A 194 24.44 -22.65 -8.17
C PRO A 194 24.91 -21.96 -6.90
N ASP A 195 24.55 -20.67 -6.79
CA ASP A 195 24.76 -19.92 -5.57
C ASP A 195 23.59 -20.20 -4.60
N GLY A 196 23.85 -21.01 -3.57
CA GLY A 196 22.83 -21.41 -2.58
C GLY A 196 22.33 -20.25 -1.71
N SER A 197 23.08 -19.14 -1.63
CA SER A 197 22.68 -17.95 -0.86
C SER A 197 21.64 -17.09 -1.59
N LYS A 198 21.57 -17.19 -2.93
CA LYS A 198 20.69 -16.41 -3.79
C LYS A 198 19.62 -17.27 -4.44
N ALA A 199 18.46 -16.70 -4.66
CA ALA A 199 17.46 -17.32 -5.48
C ALA A 199 17.98 -17.50 -6.92
N PHE A 200 17.70 -18.65 -7.54
CA PHE A 200 17.94 -18.88 -8.95
C PHE A 200 17.07 -17.97 -9.81
N CYS A 201 15.78 -17.93 -9.49
CA CYS A 201 14.78 -17.02 -10.06
C CYS A 201 13.61 -16.89 -9.09
N ARG A 202 12.69 -15.96 -9.37
CA ARG A 202 11.40 -15.83 -8.72
C ARG A 202 10.30 -16.22 -9.69
N ILE A 203 9.33 -17.00 -9.24
CA ILE A 203 8.09 -17.24 -9.97
C ILE A 203 7.00 -16.38 -9.31
N ILE A 204 6.39 -15.51 -10.11
CA ILE A 204 5.31 -14.62 -9.68
C ILE A 204 4.02 -15.16 -10.27
N SER A 205 3.04 -15.46 -9.42
CA SER A 205 1.71 -15.91 -9.84
C SER A 205 1.00 -14.81 -10.63
N THR A 206 0.29 -15.20 -11.68
CA THR A 206 -0.58 -14.28 -12.44
C THR A 206 -1.99 -14.15 -11.84
N GLY A 207 -2.26 -14.84 -10.73
CA GLY A 207 -3.59 -14.95 -10.12
C GLY A 207 -4.08 -13.72 -9.36
N GLY A 208 -3.23 -12.70 -9.18
CA GLY A 208 -3.61 -11.46 -8.50
C GLY A 208 -2.42 -10.64 -8.04
N MET A 209 -2.66 -9.36 -7.87
CA MET A 209 -1.73 -8.43 -7.22
C MET A 209 -2.40 -7.82 -6.00
N ASN A 210 -1.63 -7.59 -4.99
CA ASN A 210 -2.03 -6.87 -3.80
C ASN A 210 -1.34 -5.50 -3.79
N VAL A 211 -1.89 -4.58 -3.04
CA VAL A 211 -1.27 -3.28 -2.80
C VAL A 211 -1.16 -3.11 -1.30
N LYS A 212 0.05 -2.92 -0.82
CA LYS A 212 0.31 -2.54 0.57
C LYS A 212 0.48 -1.04 0.65
N PHE A 213 -0.22 -0.41 1.55
CA PHE A 213 -0.13 1.02 1.83
C PHE A 213 -0.24 1.25 3.33
N SER A 214 0.25 2.38 3.80
CA SER A 214 0.23 2.74 5.21
C SER A 214 -0.73 3.89 5.45
N VAL A 215 -1.47 3.81 6.55
CA VAL A 215 -2.40 4.83 7.02
C VAL A 215 -2.05 5.24 8.45
N LEU A 216 -2.46 6.42 8.86
CA LEU A 216 -2.27 6.86 10.24
C LEU A 216 -3.15 6.06 11.20
N GLU A 217 -2.69 5.83 12.42
CA GLU A 217 -3.50 5.21 13.49
C GLU A 217 -4.82 5.96 13.71
N SER A 218 -4.82 7.29 13.61
CA SER A 218 -6.02 8.13 13.73
C SER A 218 -7.03 7.93 12.61
N GLU A 219 -6.61 7.42 11.45
CA GLU A 219 -7.45 7.14 10.29
C GLU A 219 -8.01 5.70 10.30
N LEU A 220 -7.43 4.84 11.14
CA LEU A 220 -7.81 3.43 11.22
C LEU A 220 -9.32 3.19 11.46
N PRO A 221 -10.01 3.95 12.33
CA PRO A 221 -11.46 3.80 12.51
C PRO A 221 -12.28 4.07 11.24
N LEU A 222 -11.68 4.72 10.25
CA LEU A 222 -12.32 5.09 8.98
C LEU A 222 -12.18 4.01 7.90
N ILE A 223 -11.42 2.93 8.14
CA ILE A 223 -11.14 1.89 7.16
C ILE A 223 -11.70 0.56 7.68
N ASN A 224 -12.40 -0.15 6.80
CA ASN A 224 -12.86 -1.50 7.07
C ASN A 224 -12.38 -2.48 5.99
N VAL A 225 -12.24 -3.73 6.37
CA VAL A 225 -12.05 -4.81 5.40
C VAL A 225 -13.27 -4.86 4.47
N GLY A 226 -13.00 -4.90 3.16
CA GLY A 226 -14.03 -4.87 2.11
C GLY A 226 -14.29 -3.48 1.52
N ASP A 227 -13.77 -2.41 2.11
CA ASP A 227 -13.90 -1.06 1.54
C ASP A 227 -13.33 -0.99 0.13
N ALA A 228 -13.99 -0.24 -0.75
CA ALA A 228 -13.54 -0.07 -2.12
C ALA A 228 -12.28 0.80 -2.18
N VAL A 229 -11.32 0.37 -2.99
CA VAL A 229 -10.09 1.12 -3.22
C VAL A 229 -9.90 1.39 -4.70
N GLU A 230 -9.36 2.56 -4.99
CA GLU A 230 -8.83 2.90 -6.31
C GLU A 230 -7.30 2.99 -6.21
N VAL A 231 -6.64 2.31 -7.13
CA VAL A 231 -5.19 2.22 -7.18
C VAL A 231 -4.72 2.84 -8.49
N LYS A 232 -3.90 3.88 -8.41
CA LYS A 232 -3.33 4.57 -9.57
C LYS A 232 -1.80 4.51 -9.51
N PRO A 233 -1.12 3.82 -10.46
CA PRO A 233 0.32 3.85 -10.56
C PRO A 233 0.83 5.27 -10.86
N PHE A 234 1.99 5.65 -10.29
CA PHE A 234 2.59 6.95 -10.63
C PHE A 234 3.08 7.02 -12.08
N SER A 235 3.29 5.87 -12.72
CA SER A 235 3.79 5.75 -14.10
C SER A 235 2.70 5.72 -15.16
N ALA A 236 1.41 5.68 -14.78
CA ALA A 236 0.29 5.53 -15.73
C ALA A 236 -0.97 6.26 -15.23
N GLU A 237 -1.83 6.63 -16.17
CA GLU A 237 -3.13 7.25 -15.85
C GLU A 237 -4.24 6.22 -15.58
N THR A 238 -3.96 4.94 -15.80
CA THR A 238 -4.95 3.87 -15.57
C THR A 238 -5.25 3.72 -14.09
N VAL A 239 -6.54 3.70 -13.76
CA VAL A 239 -7.05 3.46 -12.41
C VAL A 239 -7.51 2.00 -12.31
N TYR A 240 -7.07 1.33 -11.27
CA TYR A 240 -7.43 -0.05 -10.96
C TYR A 240 -8.35 -0.06 -9.74
N SER A 241 -9.42 -0.84 -9.83
CA SER A 241 -10.36 -1.01 -8.71
C SER A 241 -9.96 -2.23 -7.88
N GLY A 242 -10.15 -2.12 -6.58
CA GLY A 242 -9.85 -3.18 -5.64
C GLY A 242 -10.69 -3.09 -4.37
N LYS A 243 -10.32 -3.87 -3.37
CA LYS A 243 -10.94 -3.85 -2.05
C LYS A 243 -9.88 -4.06 -0.97
N VAL A 244 -10.09 -3.44 0.18
CA VAL A 244 -9.29 -3.72 1.38
C VAL A 244 -9.42 -5.20 1.74
N LEU A 245 -8.31 -5.90 1.75
CA LEU A 245 -8.21 -7.32 2.08
C LEU A 245 -8.00 -7.54 3.56
N SER A 246 -7.06 -6.81 4.14
CA SER A 246 -6.68 -6.95 5.54
C SER A 246 -6.03 -5.68 6.08
N ILE A 247 -6.12 -5.52 7.39
CA ILE A 247 -5.50 -4.45 8.16
C ILE A 247 -4.54 -5.13 9.14
N ASN A 248 -3.27 -4.74 9.13
CA ASN A 248 -2.29 -5.29 10.07
C ASN A 248 -2.60 -4.76 11.49
N PRO A 249 -2.74 -5.61 12.50
CA PRO A 249 -3.03 -5.18 13.87
C PRO A 249 -1.82 -4.60 14.62
N ILE A 250 -0.80 -4.14 13.91
CA ILE A 250 0.44 -3.58 14.45
C ILE A 250 0.60 -2.14 13.98
N VAL A 251 0.76 -1.22 14.92
CA VAL A 251 1.16 0.17 14.66
C VAL A 251 2.69 0.22 14.66
N ASP A 252 3.28 0.78 13.63
CA ASP A 252 4.73 0.93 13.53
C ASP A 252 5.25 2.09 14.42
N THR A 253 6.57 2.27 14.45
CA THR A 253 7.23 3.31 15.25
C THR A 253 6.89 4.75 14.81
N ASN A 254 6.29 4.92 13.63
CA ASN A 254 5.89 6.20 13.07
C ASN A 254 4.38 6.46 13.26
N GLY A 255 3.66 5.60 13.98
CA GLY A 255 2.21 5.70 14.16
C GLY A 255 1.42 5.31 12.90
N MET A 256 2.01 4.47 12.04
CA MET A 256 1.37 4.00 10.81
C MET A 256 0.93 2.54 10.94
N VAL A 257 -0.16 2.21 10.27
CA VAL A 257 -0.69 0.84 10.17
C VAL A 257 -0.66 0.41 8.72
N GLU A 258 -0.11 -0.78 8.45
CA GLU A 258 -0.10 -1.36 7.11
C GLU A 258 -1.47 -1.94 6.76
N VAL A 259 -1.99 -1.53 5.62
CA VAL A 259 -3.22 -2.04 5.03
C VAL A 259 -2.90 -2.72 3.71
N CYS A 260 -3.50 -3.88 3.49
CA CYS A 260 -3.39 -4.63 2.24
C CYS A 260 -4.72 -4.58 1.50
N ALA A 261 -4.68 -4.25 0.21
CA ALA A 261 -5.82 -4.30 -0.69
C ALA A 261 -5.55 -5.24 -1.86
N THR A 262 -6.58 -5.94 -2.35
CA THR A 262 -6.53 -6.71 -3.60
C THR A 262 -6.87 -5.81 -4.78
N VAL A 263 -6.34 -6.13 -5.97
CA VAL A 263 -6.64 -5.44 -7.23
C VAL A 263 -7.27 -6.41 -8.21
N ASN A 264 -8.40 -6.05 -8.81
CA ASN A 264 -9.19 -6.95 -9.66
C ASN A 264 -8.57 -7.22 -11.04
N ASN A 265 -7.93 -6.23 -11.66
CA ASN A 265 -7.29 -6.36 -12.96
C ASN A 265 -5.82 -6.00 -12.81
N THR A 266 -4.94 -6.97 -13.05
CA THR A 266 -3.50 -6.80 -12.82
C THR A 266 -2.70 -6.50 -14.09
N ARG A 267 -3.36 -6.38 -15.26
CA ARG A 267 -2.67 -6.12 -16.52
C ARG A 267 -1.98 -4.76 -16.47
N GLY A 268 -0.65 -4.76 -16.62
CA GLY A 268 0.18 -3.54 -16.55
C GLY A 268 0.65 -3.16 -15.16
N LEU A 269 0.27 -3.92 -14.12
CA LEU A 269 0.86 -3.84 -12.79
C LEU A 269 2.03 -4.80 -12.68
N TYR A 270 3.11 -4.34 -12.10
CA TYR A 270 4.31 -5.13 -11.82
C TYR A 270 4.62 -5.11 -10.33
N ASP A 271 5.14 -6.23 -9.84
CA ASP A 271 5.64 -6.33 -8.46
C ASP A 271 6.68 -5.23 -8.19
N GLY A 272 6.49 -4.52 -7.07
CA GLY A 272 7.34 -3.41 -6.68
C GLY A 272 6.94 -2.03 -7.21
N MET A 273 5.90 -1.89 -8.03
CA MET A 273 5.43 -0.58 -8.50
C MET A 273 4.90 0.28 -7.35
N ASN A 274 5.27 1.56 -7.37
CA ASN A 274 4.68 2.55 -6.46
C ASN A 274 3.36 3.06 -7.03
N VAL A 275 2.38 3.17 -6.16
CA VAL A 275 1.01 3.54 -6.50
C VAL A 275 0.44 4.54 -5.50
N ARG A 276 -0.51 5.35 -5.94
CA ARG A 276 -1.42 6.09 -5.07
C ARG A 276 -2.65 5.23 -4.84
N VAL A 277 -3.06 5.10 -3.60
CA VAL A 277 -4.26 4.37 -3.17
C VAL A 277 -5.25 5.38 -2.64
N ASN A 278 -6.47 5.29 -3.12
CA ASN A 278 -7.60 6.06 -2.61
C ASN A 278 -8.65 5.10 -2.06
N VAL A 279 -8.85 5.10 -0.73
CA VAL A 279 -9.90 4.32 -0.07
C VAL A 279 -11.15 5.18 -0.04
N LYS A 280 -12.21 4.74 -0.72
CA LYS A 280 -13.50 5.43 -0.77
C LYS A 280 -14.41 4.94 0.34
N ARG A 281 -14.85 5.86 1.17
CA ARG A 281 -15.81 5.59 2.22
C ARG A 281 -16.98 6.56 2.16
N ASN A 282 -18.17 6.03 2.32
CA ASN A 282 -19.38 6.79 2.48
C ASN A 282 -19.78 6.80 3.96
N VAL A 283 -19.98 7.99 4.51
CA VAL A 283 -20.56 8.18 5.84
C VAL A 283 -22.01 8.58 5.64
N GLU A 284 -22.91 7.71 6.02
CA GLU A 284 -24.34 7.93 5.88
C GLU A 284 -24.87 8.88 6.97
N GLN A 285 -25.96 9.58 6.67
CA GLN A 285 -26.66 10.48 7.61
C GLN A 285 -25.78 11.57 8.23
N ALA A 286 -24.81 12.07 7.48
CA ALA A 286 -23.96 13.17 7.92
C ALA A 286 -24.61 14.53 7.62
N ILE A 287 -24.56 15.46 8.57
CA ILE A 287 -24.86 16.88 8.32
C ILE A 287 -23.61 17.48 7.68
N VAL A 288 -23.70 17.84 6.41
CA VAL A 288 -22.58 18.32 5.60
C VAL A 288 -22.81 19.77 5.22
N VAL A 289 -21.78 20.60 5.38
CA VAL A 289 -21.79 22.00 4.98
C VAL A 289 -20.57 22.34 4.13
N PRO A 290 -20.70 23.27 3.16
CA PRO A 290 -19.55 23.79 2.43
C PRO A 290 -18.51 24.40 3.39
N LYS A 291 -17.22 24.25 3.11
CA LYS A 291 -16.14 24.84 3.92
C LYS A 291 -16.29 26.37 4.06
N SER A 292 -16.83 27.03 3.05
CA SER A 292 -17.11 28.45 3.05
C SER A 292 -18.13 28.88 4.12
N SER A 293 -18.99 27.98 4.60
CA SER A 293 -19.95 28.24 5.66
C SER A 293 -19.31 28.42 7.03
N VAL A 294 -18.13 27.78 7.24
CA VAL A 294 -17.48 27.72 8.55
C VAL A 294 -16.54 28.89 8.72
N VAL A 295 -16.81 29.76 9.65
CA VAL A 295 -16.02 30.95 9.97
C VAL A 295 -15.23 30.71 11.26
N LEU A 296 -13.92 30.94 11.20
CA LEU A 296 -13.08 30.90 12.38
C LEU A 296 -13.17 32.25 13.14
N ARG A 297 -13.49 32.21 14.42
CA ARG A 297 -13.53 33.36 15.32
C ARG A 297 -12.41 33.32 16.35
N SER A 298 -12.29 34.42 17.10
CA SER A 298 -11.27 34.57 18.14
C SER A 298 -11.23 33.39 19.09
N GLY A 299 -10.04 32.84 19.36
CA GLY A 299 -9.84 31.65 20.15
C GLY A 299 -10.00 30.31 19.39
N GLY A 300 -10.01 30.35 18.03
CA GLY A 300 -10.02 29.14 17.20
C GLY A 300 -11.38 28.43 17.15
N ARG A 301 -12.44 29.05 17.64
CA ARG A 301 -13.78 28.47 17.62
C ARG A 301 -14.39 28.57 16.22
N LYS A 302 -14.98 27.48 15.77
CA LYS A 302 -15.70 27.37 14.49
C LYS A 302 -17.15 27.76 14.68
N VAL A 303 -17.64 28.59 13.76
CA VAL A 303 -18.99 29.16 13.78
C VAL A 303 -19.62 29.01 12.41
N VAL A 304 -20.88 28.65 12.39
CA VAL A 304 -21.73 28.64 11.21
C VAL A 304 -22.91 29.57 11.46
N PHE A 305 -23.26 30.36 10.47
CA PHE A 305 -24.47 31.20 10.53
C PHE A 305 -25.66 30.48 9.90
N THR A 306 -26.77 30.41 10.63
CA THR A 306 -28.05 29.96 10.09
C THR A 306 -28.94 31.15 9.81
N HIS A 307 -29.79 31.03 8.81
CA HIS A 307 -30.84 32.02 8.51
C HIS A 307 -32.11 31.65 9.23
N GLU A 308 -32.59 32.55 10.07
CA GLU A 308 -33.87 32.42 10.78
C GLU A 308 -34.63 33.76 10.80
N ASN A 309 -35.86 33.79 10.25
CA ASN A 309 -36.71 34.96 10.25
C ASN A 309 -36.05 36.28 9.74
N GLY A 310 -35.24 36.17 8.67
CA GLY A 310 -34.54 37.33 8.07
C GLY A 310 -33.27 37.76 8.84
N LYS A 311 -32.79 36.96 9.80
CA LYS A 311 -31.61 37.24 10.61
C LYS A 311 -30.58 36.12 10.48
N ALA A 312 -29.30 36.45 10.64
CA ALA A 312 -28.21 35.52 10.75
C ALA A 312 -28.00 35.11 12.22
N ILE A 313 -28.25 33.86 12.53
CA ILE A 313 -28.06 33.30 13.87
C ILE A 313 -26.70 32.60 13.94
N TRP A 314 -25.95 32.95 14.93
CA TRP A 314 -24.61 32.41 15.19
C TRP A 314 -24.70 31.07 15.93
N ASN A 315 -24.16 30.00 15.34
CA ASN A 315 -24.08 28.70 15.95
C ASN A 315 -22.61 28.24 16.07
N TYR A 316 -22.21 27.90 17.29
CA TYR A 316 -20.92 27.21 17.47
C TYR A 316 -21.07 25.79 16.99
N VAL A 317 -20.10 25.33 16.19
CA VAL A 317 -20.13 23.99 15.62
C VAL A 317 -18.86 23.22 15.90
N THR A 318 -19.03 21.92 16.04
CA THR A 318 -17.91 20.96 16.05
C THR A 318 -17.85 20.28 14.69
N THR A 319 -16.71 20.41 14.01
CA THR A 319 -16.49 19.74 12.74
C THR A 319 -15.86 18.39 12.97
N GLY A 320 -16.31 17.38 12.24
CA GLY A 320 -15.72 16.04 12.17
C GLY A 320 -14.84 15.88 10.92
N LEU A 321 -15.21 14.89 10.08
CA LEU A 321 -14.50 14.61 8.82
C LEU A 321 -14.62 15.79 7.85
N GLU A 322 -13.62 15.91 6.99
CA GLU A 322 -13.62 16.90 5.91
C GLU A 322 -13.09 16.29 4.61
N ASN A 323 -13.57 16.77 3.50
CA ASN A 323 -13.02 16.54 2.17
C ASN A 323 -12.48 17.87 1.59
N MET A 324 -12.28 17.97 0.29
CA MET A 324 -11.75 19.19 -0.34
C MET A 324 -12.68 20.39 -0.13
N ASP A 325 -13.99 20.19 -0.18
CA ASP A 325 -15.00 21.26 -0.30
C ASP A 325 -15.92 21.38 0.91
N GLU A 326 -16.04 20.33 1.72
CA GLU A 326 -17.09 20.19 2.72
C GLU A 326 -16.55 19.79 4.10
N TYR A 327 -17.28 20.14 5.16
CA TYR A 327 -17.13 19.64 6.52
C TYR A 327 -18.35 18.81 6.92
N VAL A 328 -18.13 17.72 7.62
CA VAL A 328 -19.16 17.05 8.41
C VAL A 328 -19.29 17.80 9.74
N ILE A 329 -20.49 18.18 10.10
CA ILE A 329 -20.79 18.79 11.40
C ILE A 329 -21.28 17.70 12.34
N THR A 330 -20.58 17.53 13.45
CA THR A 330 -20.91 16.52 14.47
C THR A 330 -21.77 17.08 15.60
N ASP A 331 -21.72 18.40 15.81
CA ASP A 331 -22.52 19.09 16.82
C ASP A 331 -22.72 20.56 16.46
N GLY A 332 -23.86 21.15 16.88
CA GLY A 332 -24.16 22.57 16.71
C GLY A 332 -25.07 22.93 15.53
N LEU A 333 -25.50 21.95 14.71
CA LEU A 333 -26.53 22.15 13.68
C LEU A 333 -27.57 21.02 13.75
N ALA A 334 -28.81 21.37 13.39
CA ALA A 334 -29.93 20.45 13.27
C ALA A 334 -30.35 20.25 11.81
N ASP A 335 -31.03 19.13 11.54
CA ASP A 335 -31.62 18.83 10.26
C ASP A 335 -32.64 19.91 9.86
N GLY A 336 -32.62 20.31 8.59
CA GLY A 336 -33.51 21.29 8.01
C GLY A 336 -33.13 22.77 8.24
N GLN A 337 -32.04 23.06 8.97
CA GLN A 337 -31.59 24.46 9.13
C GLN A 337 -31.01 25.02 7.84
N GLU A 338 -31.30 26.30 7.58
CA GLU A 338 -30.72 27.04 6.45
C GLU A 338 -29.36 27.63 6.85
N VAL A 339 -28.27 27.08 6.33
CA VAL A 339 -26.90 27.53 6.58
C VAL A 339 -26.50 28.57 5.54
N ILE A 340 -25.92 29.68 6.00
CA ILE A 340 -25.37 30.75 5.15
C ILE A 340 -23.93 30.32 4.74
N TYR A 341 -23.70 30.12 3.44
CA TYR A 341 -22.41 29.71 2.91
C TYR A 341 -21.67 30.80 2.12
N THR A 342 -22.36 31.89 1.77
CA THR A 342 -21.78 33.08 1.11
C THR A 342 -22.29 34.35 1.78
N GLY A 343 -21.40 35.35 1.92
CA GLY A 343 -21.70 36.62 2.57
C GLY A 343 -21.58 36.60 4.11
N ASN A 344 -21.05 35.51 4.69
CA ASN A 344 -21.00 35.23 6.11
C ASN A 344 -19.83 35.84 6.89
N LEU A 345 -18.76 36.32 6.22
CA LEU A 345 -17.51 36.72 6.88
C LEU A 345 -17.67 37.88 7.87
N ASN A 346 -18.52 38.86 7.56
CA ASN A 346 -18.69 40.08 8.34
C ASN A 346 -20.02 40.15 9.10
N LEU A 347 -20.74 39.01 9.20
CA LEU A 347 -21.99 38.96 9.92
C LEU A 347 -21.77 38.96 11.45
N ALA A 348 -22.66 39.66 12.15
CA ALA A 348 -22.78 39.56 13.59
C ALA A 348 -24.01 38.69 13.95
N HIS A 349 -24.07 38.23 15.19
CA HIS A 349 -25.24 37.54 15.71
C HIS A 349 -26.49 38.42 15.60
N GLU A 350 -27.59 37.85 15.12
CA GLU A 350 -28.88 38.55 14.86
C GLU A 350 -28.82 39.67 13.83
N SER A 351 -27.77 39.76 13.03
CA SER A 351 -27.71 40.71 11.92
C SER A 351 -28.85 40.45 10.92
N PRO A 352 -29.59 41.51 10.48
CA PRO A 352 -30.53 41.33 9.40
C PRO A 352 -29.82 40.96 8.12
N VAL A 353 -30.32 39.98 7.39
CA VAL A 353 -29.78 39.50 6.13
C VAL A 353 -30.88 39.32 5.09
N LYS A 354 -30.51 39.48 3.81
CA LYS A 354 -31.38 39.24 2.67
C LYS A 354 -30.90 38.03 1.91
N VAL A 355 -31.67 36.98 1.89
CA VAL A 355 -31.35 35.78 1.08
C VAL A 355 -31.62 36.09 -0.39
N ILE A 356 -30.56 35.95 -1.21
CA ILE A 356 -30.65 36.17 -2.67
C ILE A 356 -30.78 34.86 -3.44
N SER A 357 -30.32 33.75 -2.88
CA SER A 357 -30.57 32.40 -3.38
C SER A 357 -30.56 31.39 -2.23
N SER A 358 -31.44 30.39 -2.31
CA SER A 358 -31.45 29.25 -1.40
C SER A 358 -31.31 27.97 -2.24
N THR A 359 -30.42 27.08 -1.83
CA THR A 359 -30.17 25.80 -2.50
C THR A 359 -30.58 24.67 -1.57
N ASN A 360 -31.29 23.68 -2.09
CA ASN A 360 -31.57 22.45 -1.40
C ASN A 360 -30.53 21.40 -1.80
N GLY A 361 -29.75 20.94 -0.86
CA GLY A 361 -28.72 19.92 -1.10
C GLY A 361 -27.33 20.49 -1.43
N LYS A 362 -26.50 19.72 -2.14
CA LYS A 362 -25.12 20.12 -2.48
C LYS A 362 -25.06 21.37 -3.33
N VAL A 363 -24.16 22.29 -3.00
CA VAL A 363 -23.78 23.39 -3.89
C VAL A 363 -22.98 22.73 -5.04
N SER A 364 -23.57 22.74 -6.25
CA SER A 364 -22.84 22.39 -7.46
C SER A 364 -22.00 23.57 -7.91
N ASP A 365 -20.71 23.38 -8.08
CA ASP A 365 -19.81 24.35 -8.73
C ASP A 365 -20.19 24.59 -10.19
#